data_a72e054cf376d90a9b776dda9c02e601
#
_entry.id   a72e054cf376d90a9b776dda9c02e601
#
_cell.length_a   1.000
_cell.length_b   1.000
_cell.length_c   1.000
_cell.angle_alpha   90.00
_cell.angle_beta   90.00
_cell.angle_gamma   90.00
#
_symmetry.space_group_name_H-M   'P 1'
#
loop_
_entity.id
_entity.type
_entity.pdbx_description
1 polymer ?
#
loop_
_entity_poly.entity_id
_entity_poly.type
_entity_poly.pdbx_seq_one_letter_code
_entity_poly.pdbx_strand_id
1 'polypeptide(L)'
;MSADLVEAAIAAMAKAYAPYSNFPVGAALRGAGGGIYSGCNVENAAYPLGCCAEASAISALVSGGERRIVEVAVAGSSDLLVTPCGGCRQRLREFAADDVLIHLCGPQGLRRSVTLGELLPLSFGPDHLAGRRGSPAGGAGG
;
A
#
# COMPACT_ATOMS: atom_id res chain seq x y z
N MET A 1 -12.84 4.49 -9.97
CA MET A 1 -11.78 5.45 -9.99
C MET A 1 -11.24 5.65 -8.62
N SER A 2 -10.64 6.78 -8.37
CA SER A 2 -10.02 7.01 -7.06
C SER A 2 -11.00 6.93 -5.91
N ALA A 3 -12.24 7.35 -6.13
CA ALA A 3 -13.25 7.36 -5.05
C ALA A 3 -13.53 5.97 -4.49
N ASP A 4 -13.61 4.95 -5.34
CA ASP A 4 -13.88 3.59 -4.88
C ASP A 4 -12.69 3.03 -4.12
N LEU A 5 -11.48 3.38 -4.53
CA LEU A 5 -10.27 2.94 -3.86
C LEU A 5 -10.15 3.60 -2.47
N VAL A 6 -10.45 4.90 -2.39
CA VAL A 6 -10.45 5.64 -1.12
C VAL A 6 -11.48 5.03 -0.15
N GLU A 7 -12.68 4.74 -0.65
CA GLU A 7 -13.71 4.12 0.18
C GLU A 7 -13.26 2.75 0.71
N ALA A 8 -12.60 1.96 -0.13
CA ALA A 8 -12.11 0.66 0.28
C ALA A 8 -11.05 0.77 1.39
N ALA A 9 -10.16 1.75 1.29
CA ALA A 9 -9.14 1.97 2.30
C ALA A 9 -9.77 2.39 3.63
N ILE A 10 -10.76 3.28 3.60
CA ILE A 10 -11.45 3.74 4.81
C ILE A 10 -12.22 2.58 5.44
N ALA A 11 -12.90 1.77 4.63
CA ALA A 11 -13.63 0.61 5.14
C ALA A 11 -12.67 -0.40 5.79
N ALA A 12 -11.50 -0.60 5.20
CA ALA A 12 -10.49 -1.49 5.79
C ALA A 12 -9.95 -0.94 7.12
N MET A 13 -9.74 0.37 7.19
CA MET A 13 -9.29 1.01 8.43
C MET A 13 -10.23 0.70 9.59
N ALA A 14 -11.53 0.67 9.34
CA ALA A 14 -12.52 0.39 10.38
C ALA A 14 -12.43 -1.03 10.94
N LYS A 15 -11.75 -1.94 10.23
CA LYS A 15 -11.60 -3.33 10.63
C LYS A 15 -10.24 -3.62 11.26
N ALA A 16 -9.38 -2.61 11.41
CA ALA A 16 -8.03 -2.80 11.92
C ALA A 16 -8.03 -3.37 13.34
N TYR A 17 -7.04 -4.21 13.60
CA TYR A 17 -6.80 -4.74 14.93
C TYR A 17 -5.58 -4.03 15.51
N ALA A 18 -5.83 -2.95 16.26
CA ALA A 18 -4.76 -2.08 16.76
C ALA A 18 -4.92 -1.81 18.26
N PRO A 19 -4.96 -2.87 19.10
CA PRO A 19 -5.22 -2.68 20.54
C PRO A 19 -4.05 -2.07 21.29
N TYR A 20 -2.84 -2.09 20.72
CA TYR A 20 -1.64 -1.58 21.42
C TYR A 20 -1.35 -0.13 21.05
N SER A 21 -1.43 0.20 19.77
CA SER A 21 -1.15 1.57 19.33
C SER A 21 -2.37 2.47 19.34
N ASN A 22 -3.57 1.91 19.25
CA ASN A 22 -4.81 2.64 19.00
C ASN A 22 -4.74 3.49 17.73
N PHE A 23 -3.98 3.02 16.76
CA PHE A 23 -3.78 3.73 15.50
C PHE A 23 -4.20 2.86 14.31
N PRO A 24 -5.51 2.80 14.03
CA PRO A 24 -5.99 2.00 12.91
C PRO A 24 -5.60 2.62 11.57
N VAL A 25 -5.20 1.76 10.64
CA VAL A 25 -4.82 2.13 9.29
C VAL A 25 -5.48 1.14 8.33
N GLY A 26 -5.96 1.65 7.21
CA GLY A 26 -6.44 0.83 6.11
C GLY A 26 -5.69 1.16 4.84
N ALA A 27 -5.59 0.20 3.96
CA ALA A 27 -4.98 0.40 2.65
C ALA A 27 -5.78 -0.33 1.59
N ALA A 28 -5.79 0.22 0.38
CA ALA A 28 -6.40 -0.42 -0.77
C ALA A 28 -5.51 -0.22 -1.98
N LEU A 29 -5.38 -1.26 -2.78
CA LEU A 29 -4.54 -1.26 -3.97
C LEU A 29 -5.39 -1.62 -5.17
N ARG A 30 -5.19 -0.89 -6.27
CA ARG A 30 -5.77 -1.29 -7.54
C ARG A 30 -4.70 -2.03 -8.32
N GLY A 31 -5.00 -3.26 -8.70
CA GLY A 31 -4.12 -4.04 -9.56
C GLY A 31 -4.29 -3.65 -11.02
N ALA A 32 -3.31 -4.00 -11.84
CA ALA A 32 -3.34 -3.70 -13.27
C ALA A 32 -4.54 -4.36 -13.97
N GLY A 33 -5.02 -5.47 -13.44
CA GLY A 33 -6.22 -6.13 -13.96
C GLY A 33 -7.53 -5.47 -13.55
N GLY A 34 -7.49 -4.42 -12.74
CA GLY A 34 -8.66 -3.67 -12.32
C GLY A 34 -9.24 -4.06 -10.96
N GLY A 35 -8.75 -5.13 -10.35
CA GLY A 35 -9.23 -5.55 -9.03
C GLY A 35 -8.77 -4.61 -7.93
N ILE A 36 -9.56 -4.53 -6.86
CA ILE A 36 -9.22 -3.79 -5.66
C ILE A 36 -8.93 -4.78 -4.54
N TYR A 37 -7.81 -4.59 -3.87
CA TYR A 37 -7.36 -5.45 -2.77
C TYR A 37 -7.07 -4.58 -1.58
N SER A 38 -7.68 -4.89 -0.45
CA SER A 38 -7.57 -4.06 0.74
C SER A 38 -7.02 -4.83 1.91
N GLY A 39 -6.50 -4.10 2.89
CA GLY A 39 -5.98 -4.65 4.12
C GLY A 39 -5.99 -3.61 5.22
N CYS A 40 -5.83 -4.06 6.44
CA CYS A 40 -5.73 -3.21 7.62
C CYS A 40 -4.52 -3.64 8.44
N ASN A 41 -4.10 -2.80 9.37
CA ASN A 41 -3.04 -3.22 10.27
C ASN A 41 -3.58 -4.22 11.29
N VAL A 42 -2.75 -5.22 11.56
CA VAL A 42 -3.04 -6.28 12.51
C VAL A 42 -1.86 -6.36 13.47
N GLU A 43 -2.08 -5.95 14.71
CA GLU A 43 -1.04 -5.90 15.71
C GLU A 43 -0.93 -7.21 16.45
N ASN A 44 0.16 -7.38 17.16
CA ASN A 44 0.44 -8.57 17.94
C ASN A 44 1.11 -8.15 19.24
N ALA A 45 0.85 -8.87 20.32
CA ALA A 45 1.54 -8.64 21.60
C ALA A 45 3.04 -8.77 21.44
N ALA A 46 3.51 -9.61 20.55
CA ALA A 46 4.90 -9.64 20.11
C ALA A 46 5.03 -8.62 18.99
N TYR A 47 5.40 -7.41 19.32
CA TYR A 47 5.36 -6.26 18.41
C TYR A 47 6.00 -6.51 17.03
N PRO A 48 7.14 -7.20 16.92
CA PRO A 48 7.73 -7.44 15.60
C PRO A 48 6.87 -8.26 14.65
N LEU A 49 5.86 -8.96 15.17
CA LEU A 49 4.98 -9.79 14.35
C LEU A 49 3.76 -9.03 13.83
N GLY A 50 3.63 -7.76 14.17
CA GLY A 50 2.57 -6.93 13.63
C GLY A 50 2.70 -6.75 12.13
N CYS A 51 1.56 -6.56 11.46
CA CYS A 51 1.50 -6.39 10.02
C CYS A 51 0.86 -5.05 9.68
N CYS A 52 1.51 -4.27 8.83
CA CYS A 52 0.97 -2.99 8.36
C CYS A 52 -0.16 -3.20 7.37
N ALA A 53 -1.04 -2.22 7.26
CA ALA A 53 -2.16 -2.28 6.33
C ALA A 53 -1.71 -2.49 4.89
N GLU A 54 -0.66 -1.82 4.48
CA GLU A 54 -0.14 -1.93 3.12
C GLU A 54 0.40 -3.34 2.83
N ALA A 55 1.09 -3.94 3.80
CA ALA A 55 1.58 -5.31 3.65
C ALA A 55 0.43 -6.30 3.54
N SER A 56 -0.63 -6.11 4.32
CA SER A 56 -1.82 -6.95 4.24
C SER A 56 -2.49 -6.83 2.87
N ALA A 57 -2.60 -5.61 2.36
CA ALA A 57 -3.21 -5.37 1.05
C ALA A 57 -2.37 -5.98 -0.08
N ILE A 58 -1.05 -5.90 0.03
CA ILE A 58 -0.14 -6.51 -0.95
C ILE A 58 -0.30 -8.03 -0.95
N SER A 59 -0.41 -8.64 0.23
CA SER A 59 -0.65 -10.08 0.32
C SER A 59 -1.95 -10.48 -0.37
N ALA A 60 -3.00 -9.68 -0.19
CA ALA A 60 -4.28 -9.92 -0.84
C ALA A 60 -4.16 -9.81 -2.37
N LEU A 61 -3.45 -8.80 -2.85
CA LEU A 61 -3.23 -8.60 -4.29
C LEU A 61 -2.50 -9.80 -4.91
N VAL A 62 -1.41 -10.22 -4.28
CA VAL A 62 -0.61 -11.34 -4.79
C VAL A 62 -1.41 -12.64 -4.72
N SER A 63 -2.12 -12.89 -3.62
CA SER A 63 -2.99 -14.07 -3.49
C SER A 63 -4.13 -14.04 -4.51
N GLY A 64 -4.56 -12.86 -4.89
CA GLY A 64 -5.59 -12.70 -5.91
C GLY A 64 -5.10 -12.83 -7.34
N GLY A 65 -3.83 -13.10 -7.54
CA GLY A 65 -3.27 -13.38 -8.85
C GLY A 65 -2.64 -12.20 -9.56
N GLU A 66 -2.53 -11.03 -8.90
CA GLU A 66 -1.94 -9.86 -9.53
C GLU A 66 -0.54 -9.58 -9.00
N ARG A 67 0.25 -8.90 -9.79
CA ARG A 67 1.66 -8.62 -9.48
C ARG A 67 2.02 -7.16 -9.69
N ARG A 68 1.06 -6.34 -10.11
CA ARG A 68 1.35 -4.96 -10.46
C ARG A 68 0.29 -4.05 -9.87
N ILE A 69 0.75 -3.04 -9.15
CA ILE A 69 -0.09 -2.02 -8.52
C ILE A 69 -0.12 -0.79 -9.42
N VAL A 70 -1.31 -0.27 -9.71
CA VAL A 70 -1.45 0.93 -10.53
C VAL A 70 -1.98 2.13 -9.75
N GLU A 71 -2.49 1.92 -8.54
CA GLU A 71 -3.00 3.00 -7.71
C GLU A 71 -3.10 2.51 -6.28
N VAL A 72 -2.86 3.40 -5.30
CA VAL A 72 -2.86 3.07 -3.88
C VAL A 72 -3.67 4.09 -3.10
N ALA A 73 -4.40 3.64 -2.09
CA ALA A 73 -5.00 4.53 -1.09
C ALA A 73 -4.64 4.03 0.29
N VAL A 74 -4.27 4.95 1.18
CA VAL A 74 -3.95 4.66 2.58
C VAL A 74 -4.77 5.59 3.45
N ALA A 75 -5.48 5.03 4.42
CA ALA A 75 -6.33 5.79 5.33
C ALA A 75 -5.86 5.62 6.76
N GLY A 76 -5.69 6.74 7.44
CA GLY A 76 -5.35 6.76 8.86
C GLY A 76 -6.30 7.65 9.61
N SER A 77 -6.46 7.39 10.91
CA SER A 77 -7.43 8.11 11.74
C SER A 77 -6.89 9.41 12.34
N SER A 78 -5.61 9.68 12.18
CA SER A 78 -4.99 10.88 12.75
C SER A 78 -5.46 12.15 12.03
N ASP A 79 -5.42 13.26 12.75
CA ASP A 79 -5.59 14.58 12.12
C ASP A 79 -4.40 14.97 11.28
N LEU A 80 -3.24 14.37 11.55
CA LEU A 80 -2.06 14.58 10.73
C LEU A 80 -2.15 13.75 9.46
N LEU A 81 -1.46 14.19 8.42
CA LEU A 81 -1.39 13.44 7.17
C LEU A 81 -0.64 12.13 7.42
N VAL A 82 -1.30 11.01 7.18
CA VAL A 82 -0.71 9.69 7.39
C VAL A 82 -0.15 9.19 6.06
N THR A 83 1.16 8.92 6.05
CA THR A 83 1.83 8.33 4.89
C THR A 83 2.28 6.92 5.22
N PRO A 84 2.51 6.06 4.22
CA PRO A 84 3.10 4.75 4.48
C PRO A 84 4.47 4.91 5.15
N CYS A 85 4.77 4.04 6.10
CA CYS A 85 6.10 4.07 6.72
C CYS A 85 7.18 3.66 5.71
N GLY A 86 8.44 3.86 6.06
CA GLY A 86 9.54 3.59 5.14
C GLY A 86 9.55 2.16 4.62
N GLY A 87 9.31 1.19 5.49
CA GLY A 87 9.25 -0.22 5.09
C GLY A 87 8.14 -0.49 4.09
N CYS A 88 6.97 0.12 4.28
CA CYS A 88 5.85 -0.07 3.37
C CYS A 88 6.07 0.63 2.04
N ARG A 89 6.77 1.75 2.02
CA ARG A 89 7.16 2.39 0.75
C ARG A 89 8.02 1.45 -0.07
N GLN A 90 8.98 0.77 0.56
CA GLN A 90 9.81 -0.22 -0.11
C GLN A 90 8.99 -1.42 -0.58
N ARG A 91 8.02 -1.89 0.24
CA ARG A 91 7.14 -2.98 -0.17
C ARG A 91 6.32 -2.61 -1.40
N LEU A 92 5.81 -1.39 -1.45
CA LEU A 92 5.06 -0.91 -2.62
C LEU A 92 5.96 -0.83 -3.85
N ARG A 93 7.22 -0.44 -3.67
CA ARG A 93 8.17 -0.32 -4.77
C ARG A 93 8.40 -1.64 -5.51
N GLU A 94 8.20 -2.76 -4.86
CA GLU A 94 8.33 -4.07 -5.50
C GLU A 94 7.32 -4.25 -6.63
N PHE A 95 6.12 -3.68 -6.48
CA PHE A 95 4.99 -3.93 -7.38
C PHE A 95 4.49 -2.69 -8.10
N ALA A 96 5.05 -1.52 -7.82
CA ALA A 96 4.55 -0.25 -8.33
C ALA A 96 5.68 0.59 -8.90
N ALA A 97 5.40 1.29 -10.00
CA ALA A 97 6.34 2.23 -10.59
C ALA A 97 6.33 3.55 -9.82
N ASP A 98 7.34 4.39 -10.08
CA ASP A 98 7.50 5.67 -9.38
C ASP A 98 6.34 6.63 -9.58
N ASP A 99 5.63 6.54 -10.71
CA ASP A 99 4.53 7.45 -11.03
C ASP A 99 3.19 6.99 -10.50
N VAL A 100 3.13 5.86 -9.81
CA VAL A 100 1.89 5.38 -9.20
C VAL A 100 1.44 6.37 -8.13
N LEU A 101 0.15 6.77 -8.19
CA LEU A 101 -0.41 7.68 -7.22
C LEU A 101 -0.77 6.97 -5.93
N ILE A 102 -0.43 7.63 -4.83
CA ILE A 102 -0.77 7.18 -3.49
C ILE A 102 -1.68 8.25 -2.89
N HIS A 103 -2.93 7.88 -2.66
CA HIS A 103 -3.93 8.76 -2.09
C HIS A 103 -3.88 8.66 -0.58
N LEU A 104 -3.58 9.75 0.08
CA LEU A 104 -3.45 9.82 1.53
C LEU A 104 -4.78 10.34 2.09
N CYS A 105 -5.44 9.50 2.90
CA CYS A 105 -6.81 9.71 3.31
C CYS A 105 -6.95 9.77 4.82
N GLY A 106 -7.94 10.52 5.28
CA GLY A 106 -8.42 10.46 6.65
C GLY A 106 -9.81 9.82 6.69
N PRO A 107 -10.45 9.79 7.87
CA PRO A 107 -11.77 9.15 7.98
C PRO A 107 -12.83 9.79 7.09
N GLN A 108 -12.66 11.05 6.71
CA GLN A 108 -13.64 11.77 5.91
C GLN A 108 -13.38 11.68 4.41
N GLY A 109 -12.22 11.15 4.00
CA GLY A 109 -11.90 11.03 2.59
C GLY A 109 -10.48 11.43 2.25
N LEU A 110 -10.26 11.69 0.98
CA LEU A 110 -8.95 12.05 0.45
C LEU A 110 -8.48 13.39 1.00
N ARG A 111 -7.21 13.43 1.40
CA ARG A 111 -6.55 14.66 1.86
C ARG A 111 -5.50 15.14 0.88
N ARG A 112 -4.72 14.23 0.31
CA ARG A 112 -3.65 14.58 -0.60
C ARG A 112 -3.23 13.37 -1.42
N SER A 113 -2.84 13.58 -2.67
CA SER A 113 -2.29 12.54 -3.53
C SER A 113 -0.84 12.88 -3.85
N VAL A 114 0.02 11.88 -3.75
CA VAL A 114 1.44 11.99 -4.07
C VAL A 114 1.83 10.78 -4.92
N THR A 115 3.00 10.82 -5.54
CA THR A 115 3.52 9.65 -6.24
C THR A 115 4.40 8.82 -5.32
N LEU A 116 4.59 7.56 -5.66
CA LEU A 116 5.52 6.71 -4.94
C LEU A 116 6.94 7.28 -5.01
N GLY A 117 7.33 7.81 -6.17
CA GLY A 117 8.65 8.43 -6.32
C GLY A 117 8.88 9.61 -5.40
N GLU A 118 7.83 10.38 -5.09
CA GLU A 118 7.95 11.47 -4.12
C GLU A 118 8.17 10.94 -2.71
N LEU A 119 7.57 9.81 -2.37
CA LEU A 119 7.72 9.21 -1.04
C LEU A 119 8.99 8.38 -0.90
N LEU A 120 9.53 7.87 -1.99
CA LEU A 120 10.72 7.01 -1.96
C LEU A 120 11.62 7.37 -3.15
N PRO A 121 12.29 8.54 -3.10
CA PRO A 121 13.15 8.97 -4.20
C PRO A 121 14.40 8.13 -4.30
N LEU A 122 14.89 7.94 -5.53
CA LEU A 122 16.12 7.20 -5.80
C LEU A 122 16.10 5.81 -5.15
N SER A 123 14.98 5.11 -5.29
CA SER A 123 14.74 3.89 -4.54
C SER A 123 15.41 2.68 -5.19
N PHE A 124 15.80 1.74 -4.33
CA PHE A 124 16.20 0.42 -4.77
C PHE A 124 14.94 -0.38 -5.13
N GLY A 125 14.99 -1.09 -6.24
CA GLY A 125 13.84 -1.88 -6.66
C GLY A 125 14.24 -3.07 -7.50
N PRO A 126 13.26 -3.85 -7.97
CA PRO A 126 13.54 -5.10 -8.69
C PRO A 126 14.31 -4.88 -9.98
N ASP A 127 14.21 -3.72 -10.60
CA ASP A 127 14.96 -3.40 -11.80
C ASP A 127 16.49 -3.43 -11.57
N HIS A 128 16.94 -3.17 -10.35
CA HIS A 128 18.37 -3.26 -10.02
C HIS A 128 18.89 -4.70 -10.08
N LEU A 129 18.01 -5.67 -9.96
CA LEU A 129 18.36 -7.09 -10.00
C LEU A 129 17.92 -7.77 -11.27
N ALA A 130 17.17 -7.08 -12.13
CA ALA A 130 16.55 -7.68 -13.30
C ALA A 130 17.55 -8.22 -14.30
N GLY A 131 18.69 -7.55 -14.47
CA GLY A 131 19.72 -7.99 -15.41
C GLY A 131 20.31 -9.34 -15.06
N ARG A 132 20.08 -9.84 -13.86
CA ARG A 132 20.65 -11.11 -13.40
C ARG A 132 19.80 -12.29 -13.82
N ARG A 133 18.55 -12.08 -14.14
CA ARG A 133 17.62 -13.15 -14.53
C ARG A 133 16.44 -12.62 -15.31
N GLY A 134 16.67 -11.55 -16.04
CA GLY A 134 15.63 -10.95 -16.83
C GLY A 134 14.67 -10.12 -16.02
N SER A 135 13.57 -9.74 -16.63
CA SER A 135 12.58 -8.92 -15.98
C SER A 135 11.98 -9.61 -14.80
N PRO A 136 11.72 -8.89 -13.74
CA PRO A 136 10.94 -9.44 -12.65
C PRO A 136 9.59 -9.83 -13.17
N ALA A 137 9.10 -10.80 -12.57
CA ALA A 137 7.79 -11.17 -12.92
C ALA A 137 6.88 -10.06 -12.71
N GLY A 138 6.27 -9.84 -13.24
CA GLY A 138 5.53 -8.82 -12.98
C GLY A 138 6.04 -7.74 -13.34
N GLY A 139 7.01 -7.95 -13.44
CA GLY A 139 7.53 -6.98 -13.60
C GLY A 139 7.24 -6.45 -14.42
N ALA A 140 7.16 -6.94 -14.42
CA ALA A 140 6.82 -6.56 -14.79
C ALA A 140 6.55 -5.57 -14.72
N GLY A 141 6.76 -5.41 -14.68
CA GLY A 141 6.50 -4.59 -14.56
C GLY A 141 6.83 -3.79 -14.44
N GLY A 142 7.14 -4.08 -14.37
CA GLY A 142 7.65 -3.07 -14.10
C GLY A 142 7.54 -2.62 -14.12
#